data_89138e2793ce712ea38b2aaf2ec0aabd
#
_entry.id   89138e2793ce712ea38b2aaf2ec0aabd
#
_cell.length_a   1.000
_cell.length_b   1.000
_cell.length_c   1.000
_cell.angle_alpha   90.00
_cell.angle_beta   90.00
_cell.angle_gamma   90.00
#
_symmetry.space_group_name_H-M   'P 1'
#
loop_
_entity.id
_entity.type
_entity.pdbx_description
1 polymer ?
#
loop_
_entity_poly.entity_id
_entity_poly.type
_entity_poly.pdbx_seq_one_letter_code
_entity_poly.pdbx_strand_id
1 'polypeptide(L)'
;MEKFELKDNVTIKPPQIHTSAFIADGARVIGDVIMKSECSVWYNTVVRADINQIIVGERSNIQDNSVLHLENDQGVIIGDDVTIGHNAIIHGCTIKDGALIGMGSIIMNGATVGSGAVIGAGAIVTENMRVPDLGLVVGIPGKVIKTLPDDTYDKNVKWAKKYVQLAMIHKAQND
;
A
#
# COMPACT_ATOMS: atom_id res chain seq x y z
N MET A 1 4.62 33.32 -8.95
CA MET A 1 3.83 32.16 -8.43
C MET A 1 3.24 31.48 -9.64
N GLU A 2 3.80 30.33 -10.05
CA GLU A 2 3.15 29.47 -11.04
C GLU A 2 1.78 29.09 -10.50
N LYS A 3 0.74 29.27 -11.31
CA LYS A 3 -0.58 28.77 -10.99
C LYS A 3 -0.53 27.26 -11.11
N PHE A 4 -0.73 26.56 -9.99
CA PHE A 4 -1.06 25.14 -10.03
C PHE A 4 -2.42 25.00 -10.73
N GLU A 5 -2.41 24.62 -11.99
CA GLU A 5 -3.61 24.30 -12.72
C GLU A 5 -3.92 22.81 -12.48
N LEU A 6 -5.05 22.53 -11.83
CA LEU A 6 -5.62 21.18 -11.87
C LEU A 6 -5.84 20.81 -13.34
N LYS A 7 -5.54 19.58 -13.74
CA LYS A 7 -5.90 19.08 -15.06
C LYS A 7 -7.38 19.33 -15.28
N ASP A 8 -7.77 19.88 -16.42
CA ASP A 8 -9.14 20.34 -16.74
C ASP A 8 -10.25 19.26 -16.61
N ASN A 9 -9.92 18.02 -16.24
CA ASN A 9 -10.83 16.88 -16.20
C ASN A 9 -10.65 16.02 -14.93
N VAL A 10 -10.43 16.62 -13.77
CA VAL A 10 -10.43 15.85 -12.51
C VAL A 10 -11.85 15.35 -12.25
N THR A 11 -12.10 14.09 -12.59
CA THR A 11 -13.35 13.39 -12.30
C THR A 11 -13.10 12.32 -11.28
N ILE A 12 -13.75 12.42 -10.12
CA ILE A 12 -13.69 11.37 -9.11
C ILE A 12 -14.52 10.18 -9.60
N LYS A 13 -13.84 9.16 -10.09
CA LYS A 13 -14.47 7.90 -10.53
C LYS A 13 -14.89 7.07 -9.32
N PRO A 14 -15.96 6.28 -9.41
CA PRO A 14 -16.28 5.32 -8.35
C PRO A 14 -15.21 4.22 -8.28
N PRO A 15 -14.85 3.74 -7.08
CA PRO A 15 -13.89 2.65 -6.94
C PRO A 15 -14.46 1.33 -7.48
N GLN A 16 -13.56 0.49 -8.02
CA GLN A 16 -13.84 -0.87 -8.46
C GLN A 16 -13.35 -1.84 -7.39
N ILE A 17 -14.29 -2.39 -6.62
CA ILE A 17 -13.98 -3.22 -5.45
C ILE A 17 -14.45 -4.64 -5.73
N HIS A 18 -13.52 -5.61 -5.66
CA HIS A 18 -13.87 -7.03 -5.78
C HIS A 18 -14.77 -7.45 -4.61
N THR A 19 -15.76 -8.31 -4.85
CA THR A 19 -16.75 -8.73 -3.86
C THR A 19 -16.18 -9.43 -2.63
N SER A 20 -15.01 -10.06 -2.77
CA SER A 20 -14.28 -10.69 -1.66
C SER A 20 -13.36 -9.72 -0.89
N ALA A 21 -13.20 -8.48 -1.35
CA ALA A 21 -12.42 -7.49 -0.61
C ALA A 21 -13.11 -7.10 0.70
N PHE A 22 -12.31 -6.71 1.69
CA PHE A 22 -12.81 -6.23 2.98
C PHE A 22 -12.48 -4.75 3.18
N ILE A 23 -13.48 -3.97 3.57
CA ILE A 23 -13.31 -2.57 3.96
C ILE A 23 -13.90 -2.43 5.36
N ALA A 24 -13.03 -2.15 6.34
CA ALA A 24 -13.43 -1.99 7.73
C ALA A 24 -14.14 -0.65 7.97
N ASP A 25 -14.88 -0.57 9.07
CA ASP A 25 -15.57 0.65 9.47
C ASP A 25 -14.60 1.83 9.62
N GLY A 26 -15.06 3.02 9.21
CA GLY A 26 -14.26 4.23 9.21
C GLY A 26 -13.24 4.33 8.07
N ALA A 27 -12.92 3.24 7.38
CA ALA A 27 -12.06 3.29 6.19
C ALA A 27 -12.75 4.05 5.05
N ARG A 28 -11.97 4.76 4.24
CA ARG A 28 -12.44 5.54 3.09
C ARG A 28 -11.70 5.13 1.84
N VAL A 29 -12.42 4.64 0.83
CA VAL A 29 -11.90 4.32 -0.49
C VAL A 29 -12.57 5.27 -1.49
N ILE A 30 -11.79 6.17 -2.08
CA ILE A 30 -12.28 7.32 -2.84
C ILE A 30 -11.58 7.39 -4.19
N GLY A 31 -12.33 7.59 -5.27
CA GLY A 31 -11.79 7.85 -6.60
C GLY A 31 -11.43 6.60 -7.40
N ASP A 32 -10.50 6.73 -8.35
CA ASP A 32 -10.10 5.66 -9.28
C ASP A 32 -9.24 4.58 -8.57
N VAL A 33 -9.87 3.82 -7.67
CA VAL A 33 -9.24 2.73 -6.92
C VAL A 33 -9.71 1.39 -7.46
N ILE A 34 -8.75 0.50 -7.75
CA ILE A 34 -9.03 -0.90 -8.08
C ILE A 34 -8.56 -1.76 -6.90
N MET A 35 -9.50 -2.45 -6.27
CA MET A 35 -9.23 -3.42 -5.21
C MET A 35 -9.47 -4.84 -5.74
N LYS A 36 -8.40 -5.64 -5.81
CA LYS A 36 -8.48 -7.03 -6.27
C LYS A 36 -9.03 -7.98 -5.20
N SER A 37 -9.10 -9.27 -5.54
CA SER A 37 -9.67 -10.30 -4.66
C SER A 37 -8.93 -10.40 -3.32
N GLU A 38 -9.71 -10.65 -2.25
CA GLU A 38 -9.23 -10.92 -0.90
C GLU A 38 -8.31 -9.84 -0.28
N CYS A 39 -8.17 -8.67 -0.93
CA CYS A 39 -7.46 -7.56 -0.31
C CYS A 39 -8.28 -6.92 0.80
N SER A 40 -7.62 -6.18 1.71
CA SER A 40 -8.30 -5.57 2.84
C SER A 40 -7.79 -4.18 3.17
N VAL A 41 -8.72 -3.29 3.54
CA VAL A 41 -8.47 -1.94 4.02
C VAL A 41 -9.07 -1.84 5.42
N TRP A 42 -8.20 -1.59 6.39
CA TRP A 42 -8.54 -1.67 7.81
C TRP A 42 -9.00 -0.33 8.38
N TYR A 43 -9.36 -0.31 9.66
CA TYR A 43 -10.08 0.79 10.30
C TYR A 43 -9.40 2.15 10.12
N ASN A 44 -10.19 3.17 9.79
CA ASN A 44 -9.78 4.57 9.61
C ASN A 44 -8.70 4.80 8.53
N THR A 45 -8.41 3.82 7.71
CA THR A 45 -7.48 3.95 6.57
C THR A 45 -8.12 4.78 5.46
N VAL A 46 -7.33 5.64 4.82
CA VAL A 46 -7.77 6.45 3.68
C VAL A 46 -7.02 6.03 2.43
N VAL A 47 -7.75 5.58 1.41
CA VAL A 47 -7.25 5.29 0.06
C VAL A 47 -7.92 6.27 -0.88
N ARG A 48 -7.19 7.33 -1.30
CA ARG A 48 -7.75 8.43 -2.08
C ARG A 48 -7.04 8.58 -3.43
N ALA A 49 -7.78 8.32 -4.50
CA ALA A 49 -7.33 8.35 -5.90
C ALA A 49 -8.14 9.37 -6.71
N ASP A 50 -8.00 10.66 -6.39
CA ASP A 50 -8.76 11.75 -6.98
C ASP A 50 -8.11 12.37 -8.23
N ILE A 51 -6.81 12.19 -8.44
CA ILE A 51 -6.08 12.76 -9.59
C ILE A 51 -5.35 11.72 -10.46
N ASN A 52 -5.23 10.48 -10.00
CA ASN A 52 -4.64 9.36 -10.72
C ASN A 52 -5.23 8.06 -10.17
N GLN A 53 -4.65 6.90 -10.43
CA GLN A 53 -5.17 5.58 -10.08
C GLN A 53 -4.39 4.92 -8.93
N ILE A 54 -5.11 4.23 -8.03
CA ILE A 54 -4.53 3.33 -7.03
C ILE A 54 -4.98 1.89 -7.35
N ILE A 55 -4.02 0.97 -7.42
CA ILE A 55 -4.28 -0.46 -7.59
C ILE A 55 -3.80 -1.19 -6.34
N VAL A 56 -4.69 -1.98 -5.75
CA VAL A 56 -4.38 -2.88 -4.62
C VAL A 56 -4.49 -4.31 -5.10
N GLY A 57 -3.38 -5.02 -5.07
CA GLY A 57 -3.26 -6.41 -5.50
C GLY A 57 -4.00 -7.40 -4.63
N GLU A 58 -4.05 -8.64 -5.10
CA GLU A 58 -4.76 -9.73 -4.41
C GLU A 58 -4.15 -10.02 -3.04
N ARG A 59 -4.99 -10.31 -2.04
CA ARG A 59 -4.59 -10.66 -0.68
C ARG A 59 -3.73 -9.62 0.05
N SER A 60 -3.54 -8.45 -0.56
CA SER A 60 -2.80 -7.35 0.07
C SER A 60 -3.64 -6.67 1.16
N ASN A 61 -2.99 -6.25 2.23
CA ASN A 61 -3.66 -5.60 3.35
C ASN A 61 -3.06 -4.23 3.67
N ILE A 62 -3.93 -3.27 3.93
CA ILE A 62 -3.59 -1.91 4.30
C ILE A 62 -4.16 -1.67 5.70
N GLN A 63 -3.26 -1.69 6.69
CA GLN A 63 -3.64 -1.70 8.09
C GLN A 63 -4.07 -0.32 8.59
N ASP A 64 -4.63 -0.32 9.79
CA ASP A 64 -5.34 0.80 10.40
C ASP A 64 -4.59 2.13 10.33
N ASN A 65 -5.33 3.21 10.13
CA ASN A 65 -4.86 4.60 10.09
C ASN A 65 -3.82 4.89 8.99
N SER A 66 -3.63 4.02 8.02
CA SER A 66 -2.71 4.27 6.91
C SER A 66 -3.33 5.21 5.88
N VAL A 67 -2.48 5.90 5.13
CA VAL A 67 -2.93 6.82 4.07
C VAL A 67 -2.24 6.46 2.76
N LEU A 68 -3.04 6.26 1.71
CA LEU A 68 -2.58 6.09 0.34
C LEU A 68 -3.05 7.29 -0.49
N HIS A 69 -2.11 7.96 -1.13
CA HIS A 69 -2.37 9.06 -2.05
C HIS A 69 -1.32 9.07 -3.18
N LEU A 70 -1.44 9.97 -4.11
CA LEU A 70 -0.71 9.89 -5.38
C LEU A 70 -0.42 11.27 -5.96
N GLU A 71 0.35 11.29 -7.06
CA GLU A 71 0.66 12.48 -7.85
C GLU A 71 -0.06 12.46 -9.20
N ASN A 72 -0.08 13.62 -9.88
CA ASN A 72 -0.71 13.77 -11.21
C ASN A 72 -0.19 12.75 -12.23
N ASP A 73 1.11 12.53 -12.22
CA ASP A 73 1.78 11.68 -13.22
C ASP A 73 2.16 10.30 -12.68
N GLN A 74 1.84 10.04 -11.39
CA GLN A 74 2.20 8.81 -10.74
C GLN A 74 1.12 8.32 -9.79
N GLY A 75 0.54 7.16 -10.11
CA GLY A 75 -0.37 6.42 -9.26
C GLY A 75 0.33 5.67 -8.14
N VAL A 76 -0.44 4.91 -7.39
CA VAL A 76 0.07 3.92 -6.43
C VAL A 76 -0.24 2.53 -6.96
N ILE A 77 0.78 1.70 -7.10
CA ILE A 77 0.64 0.30 -7.49
C ILE A 77 1.13 -0.59 -6.34
N ILE A 78 0.22 -1.34 -5.77
CA ILE A 78 0.51 -2.35 -4.74
C ILE A 78 0.30 -3.71 -5.38
N GLY A 79 1.35 -4.54 -5.38
CA GLY A 79 1.33 -5.90 -5.87
C GLY A 79 0.47 -6.84 -5.03
N ASP A 80 0.58 -8.12 -5.30
CA ASP A 80 -0.14 -9.17 -4.58
C ASP A 80 0.59 -9.56 -3.28
N ASP A 81 -0.17 -10.04 -2.28
CA ASP A 81 0.37 -10.52 -0.99
C ASP A 81 1.23 -9.47 -0.24
N VAL A 82 0.98 -8.18 -0.43
CA VAL A 82 1.68 -7.08 0.26
C VAL A 82 1.03 -6.79 1.60
N THR A 83 1.87 -6.57 2.62
CA THR A 83 1.41 -6.07 3.92
C THR A 83 1.87 -4.63 4.12
N ILE A 84 0.92 -3.71 4.32
CA ILE A 84 1.17 -2.32 4.72
C ILE A 84 0.77 -2.18 6.18
N GLY A 85 1.76 -1.96 7.05
CA GLY A 85 1.59 -1.84 8.48
C GLY A 85 0.86 -0.56 8.91
N HIS A 86 0.32 -0.58 10.12
CA HIS A 86 -0.45 0.52 10.70
C HIS A 86 0.25 1.89 10.60
N ASN A 87 -0.50 2.95 10.40
CA ASN A 87 -0.03 4.33 10.30
C ASN A 87 1.02 4.59 9.18
N ALA A 88 1.10 3.74 8.17
CA ALA A 88 2.00 3.97 7.05
C ALA A 88 1.46 5.03 6.08
N ILE A 89 2.36 5.78 5.44
CA ILE A 89 2.03 6.75 4.38
C ILE A 89 2.63 6.25 3.09
N ILE A 90 1.78 6.03 2.09
CA ILE A 90 2.15 5.52 0.76
C ILE A 90 1.76 6.57 -0.27
N HIS A 91 2.73 7.15 -0.93
CA HIS A 91 2.47 8.25 -1.85
C HIS A 91 3.19 8.05 -3.19
N GLY A 92 2.42 8.02 -4.30
CA GLY A 92 2.92 7.99 -5.67
C GLY A 92 4.05 6.98 -5.93
N CYS A 93 3.87 5.69 -5.62
CA CYS A 93 4.95 4.71 -5.65
C CYS A 93 4.51 3.32 -6.15
N THR A 94 5.47 2.44 -6.37
CA THR A 94 5.22 1.03 -6.71
C THR A 94 5.77 0.13 -5.62
N ILE A 95 4.93 -0.77 -5.10
CA ILE A 95 5.30 -1.81 -4.13
C ILE A 95 5.02 -3.15 -4.78
N LYS A 96 6.07 -3.95 -4.99
CA LYS A 96 5.96 -5.25 -5.65
C LYS A 96 5.47 -6.34 -4.69
N ASP A 97 5.15 -7.50 -5.27
CA ASP A 97 4.53 -8.63 -4.59
C ASP A 97 5.30 -9.09 -3.34
N GLY A 98 4.55 -9.49 -2.33
CA GLY A 98 5.11 -10.04 -1.10
C GLY A 98 5.97 -9.07 -0.27
N ALA A 99 5.98 -7.77 -0.59
CA ALA A 99 6.70 -6.81 0.23
C ALA A 99 6.01 -6.58 1.59
N LEU A 100 6.79 -6.27 2.61
CA LEU A 100 6.31 -5.89 3.93
C LEU A 100 6.73 -4.45 4.26
N ILE A 101 5.75 -3.59 4.41
CA ILE A 101 5.92 -2.19 4.76
C ILE A 101 5.66 -2.04 6.25
N GLY A 102 6.68 -1.68 7.01
CA GLY A 102 6.60 -1.58 8.47
C GLY A 102 5.69 -0.45 8.95
N MET A 103 5.18 -0.59 10.18
CA MET A 103 4.31 0.40 10.81
C MET A 103 4.94 1.78 10.85
N GLY A 104 4.15 2.82 10.55
CA GLY A 104 4.59 4.22 10.59
C GLY A 104 5.65 4.60 9.56
N SER A 105 5.94 3.75 8.57
CA SER A 105 6.88 4.08 7.50
C SER A 105 6.27 5.01 6.46
N ILE A 106 7.11 5.70 5.71
CA ILE A 106 6.70 6.62 4.64
C ILE A 106 7.39 6.19 3.35
N ILE A 107 6.60 5.94 2.30
CA ILE A 107 7.10 5.65 0.95
C ILE A 107 6.75 6.84 0.06
N MET A 108 7.77 7.51 -0.48
CA MET A 108 7.59 8.76 -1.22
C MET A 108 7.51 8.53 -2.74
N ASN A 109 7.20 9.62 -3.45
CA ASN A 109 6.98 9.64 -4.90
C ASN A 109 8.12 9.01 -5.69
N GLY A 110 7.78 8.26 -6.73
CA GLY A 110 8.75 7.62 -7.61
C GLY A 110 9.46 6.42 -7.03
N ALA A 111 9.29 6.15 -5.73
CA ALA A 111 9.95 5.01 -5.12
C ALA A 111 9.42 3.67 -5.68
N THR A 112 10.30 2.69 -5.74
CA THR A 112 9.93 1.31 -6.06
C THR A 112 10.47 0.40 -4.96
N VAL A 113 9.57 -0.35 -4.32
CA VAL A 113 9.93 -1.39 -3.34
C VAL A 113 9.88 -2.74 -4.03
N GLY A 114 11.00 -3.46 -3.99
CA GLY A 114 11.16 -4.77 -4.64
C GLY A 114 10.33 -5.88 -4.01
N SER A 115 10.21 -7.01 -4.72
CA SER A 115 9.47 -8.18 -4.26
C SER A 115 10.09 -8.76 -3.00
N GLY A 116 9.24 -9.12 -2.02
CA GLY A 116 9.70 -9.66 -0.74
C GLY A 116 10.56 -8.71 0.10
N ALA A 117 10.75 -7.46 -0.34
CA ALA A 117 11.51 -6.47 0.43
C ALA A 117 10.79 -6.13 1.75
N VAL A 118 11.56 -5.71 2.73
CA VAL A 118 11.06 -5.28 4.04
C VAL A 118 11.48 -3.85 4.31
N ILE A 119 10.49 -3.00 4.54
CA ILE A 119 10.71 -1.64 5.03
C ILE A 119 10.51 -1.67 6.55
N GLY A 120 11.55 -1.32 7.29
CA GLY A 120 11.49 -1.29 8.75
C GLY A 120 10.47 -0.26 9.27
N ALA A 121 9.91 -0.51 10.45
CA ALA A 121 8.98 0.42 11.07
C ALA A 121 9.59 1.82 11.21
N GLY A 122 8.81 2.86 10.90
CA GLY A 122 9.24 4.25 10.93
C GLY A 122 10.30 4.66 9.90
N ALA A 123 10.69 3.79 8.97
CA ALA A 123 11.66 4.16 7.93
C ALA A 123 11.04 5.05 6.85
N ILE A 124 11.85 5.93 6.25
CA ILE A 124 11.43 6.80 5.15
C ILE A 124 12.16 6.38 3.87
N VAL A 125 11.42 5.77 2.93
CA VAL A 125 11.88 5.50 1.57
C VAL A 125 11.72 6.80 0.77
N THR A 126 12.82 7.42 0.44
CA THR A 126 12.84 8.74 -0.21
C THR A 126 12.41 8.67 -1.67
N GLU A 127 12.11 9.83 -2.24
CA GLU A 127 11.68 9.96 -3.64
C GLU A 127 12.63 9.24 -4.60
N ASN A 128 12.05 8.56 -5.58
CA ASN A 128 12.75 7.84 -6.64
C ASN A 128 13.70 6.72 -6.17
N MET A 129 13.70 6.40 -4.87
CA MET A 129 14.53 5.31 -4.34
C MET A 129 14.11 3.96 -4.93
N ARG A 130 15.10 3.15 -5.33
CA ARG A 130 14.93 1.78 -5.81
C ARG A 130 15.39 0.81 -4.75
N VAL A 131 14.44 0.21 -4.04
CA VAL A 131 14.72 -0.86 -3.09
C VAL A 131 14.76 -2.17 -3.88
N PRO A 132 15.87 -2.93 -3.84
CA PRO A 132 15.96 -4.20 -4.56
C PRO A 132 15.01 -5.25 -3.97
N ASP A 133 14.75 -6.31 -4.74
CA ASP A 133 14.02 -7.46 -4.24
C ASP A 133 14.74 -8.02 -3.01
N LEU A 134 13.98 -8.45 -2.00
CA LEU A 134 14.47 -8.91 -0.69
C LEU A 134 15.34 -7.88 0.07
N GLY A 135 15.32 -6.61 -0.32
CA GLY A 135 16.05 -5.54 0.38
C GLY A 135 15.44 -5.22 1.74
N LEU A 136 16.29 -5.03 2.76
CA LEU A 136 15.89 -4.48 4.05
C LEU A 136 16.26 -3.00 4.13
N VAL A 137 15.24 -2.14 4.28
CA VAL A 137 15.43 -0.70 4.46
C VAL A 137 15.12 -0.31 5.90
N VAL A 138 15.99 0.50 6.51
CA VAL A 138 15.75 1.07 7.84
C VAL A 138 16.24 2.51 7.92
N GLY A 139 15.68 3.28 8.84
CA GLY A 139 16.16 4.61 9.23
C GLY A 139 15.51 5.78 8.49
N ILE A 140 15.94 6.99 8.86
CA ILE A 140 15.51 8.29 8.34
C ILE A 140 16.76 9.12 8.01
N PRO A 141 17.08 9.39 6.72
CA PRO A 141 16.48 8.76 5.53
C PRO A 141 16.76 7.26 5.48
N GLY A 142 15.85 6.49 4.82
CA GLY A 142 15.96 5.05 4.71
C GLY A 142 17.17 4.61 3.90
N LYS A 143 17.84 3.56 4.34
CA LYS A 143 18.98 2.95 3.63
C LYS A 143 18.76 1.44 3.50
N VAL A 144 19.08 0.89 2.34
CA VAL A 144 19.18 -0.57 2.16
C VAL A 144 20.39 -1.04 2.95
N ILE A 145 20.18 -1.83 3.99
CA ILE A 145 21.26 -2.30 4.88
C ILE A 145 21.72 -3.71 4.58
N LYS A 146 20.89 -4.52 3.95
CA LYS A 146 21.21 -5.89 3.50
C LYS A 146 20.17 -6.46 2.57
N THR A 147 20.50 -7.54 1.90
CA THR A 147 19.55 -8.45 1.27
C THR A 147 19.10 -9.50 2.29
N LEU A 148 17.82 -9.78 2.34
CA LEU A 148 17.21 -10.77 3.22
C LEU A 148 17.31 -12.18 2.60
N PRO A 149 17.20 -13.24 3.43
CA PRO A 149 17.14 -14.62 2.92
C PRO A 149 15.98 -14.84 1.95
N ASP A 150 16.14 -15.77 1.01
CA ASP A 150 15.15 -16.08 -0.04
C ASP A 150 13.78 -16.49 0.54
N ASP A 151 13.74 -17.14 1.69
CA ASP A 151 12.51 -17.55 2.37
C ASP A 151 11.72 -16.38 2.97
N THR A 152 12.26 -15.17 2.93
CA THR A 152 11.56 -13.96 3.42
C THR A 152 10.31 -13.68 2.62
N TYR A 153 10.33 -13.87 1.30
CA TYR A 153 9.15 -13.71 0.46
C TYR A 153 8.00 -14.59 0.95
N ASP A 154 8.26 -15.88 1.14
CA ASP A 154 7.24 -16.83 1.61
C ASP A 154 6.72 -16.50 3.01
N LYS A 155 7.58 -16.00 3.90
CA LYS A 155 7.19 -15.53 5.23
C LYS A 155 6.25 -14.34 5.16
N ASN A 156 6.55 -13.37 4.29
CA ASN A 156 5.70 -12.19 4.08
C ASN A 156 4.33 -12.59 3.48
N VAL A 157 4.32 -13.50 2.50
CA VAL A 157 3.08 -14.05 1.91
C VAL A 157 2.22 -14.74 2.96
N LYS A 158 2.83 -15.55 3.85
CA LYS A 158 2.10 -16.18 4.96
C LYS A 158 1.48 -15.13 5.90
N TRP A 159 2.18 -14.02 6.11
CA TRP A 159 1.68 -12.92 6.92
C TRP A 159 0.49 -12.22 6.25
N ALA A 160 0.56 -11.93 4.95
CA ALA A 160 -0.57 -11.38 4.19
C ALA A 160 -1.79 -12.30 4.23
N LYS A 161 -1.61 -13.62 4.02
CA LYS A 161 -2.70 -14.61 4.10
C LYS A 161 -3.36 -14.68 5.48
N LYS A 162 -2.63 -14.39 6.57
CA LYS A 162 -3.23 -14.25 7.89
C LYS A 162 -4.26 -13.12 7.93
N TYR A 163 -3.97 -11.99 7.26
CA TYR A 163 -4.90 -10.86 7.18
C TYR A 163 -6.14 -11.17 6.34
N VAL A 164 -6.05 -12.04 5.33
CA VAL A 164 -7.23 -12.55 4.63
C VAL A 164 -8.16 -13.27 5.61
N GLN A 165 -7.61 -14.15 6.47
CA GLN A 165 -8.41 -14.86 7.48
C GLN A 165 -9.02 -13.90 8.52
N LEU A 166 -8.25 -12.93 8.99
CA LEU A 166 -8.75 -11.91 9.92
C LEU A 166 -9.88 -11.08 9.29
N ALA A 167 -9.74 -10.69 8.04
CA ALA A 167 -10.77 -9.95 7.31
C ALA A 167 -12.09 -10.72 7.23
N MET A 168 -12.04 -12.03 6.98
CA MET A 168 -13.22 -12.89 7.00
C MET A 168 -13.92 -12.90 8.36
N ILE A 169 -13.15 -12.97 9.46
CA ILE A 169 -13.70 -12.95 10.82
C ILE A 169 -14.38 -11.60 11.12
N HIS A 170 -13.73 -10.48 10.76
CA HIS A 170 -14.29 -9.15 10.99
C HIS A 170 -15.53 -8.91 10.12
N LYS A 171 -15.55 -9.40 8.88
CA LYS A 171 -16.71 -9.30 7.99
C LYS A 171 -17.92 -10.03 8.58
N ALA A 172 -17.72 -11.23 9.12
CA ALA A 172 -18.80 -12.01 9.73
C ALA A 172 -19.36 -11.44 11.05
N GLN A 173 -18.67 -10.47 11.66
CA GLN A 173 -19.16 -9.79 12.88
C GLN A 173 -19.96 -8.53 12.57
N ASN A 174 -19.86 -8.02 11.32
CA ASN A 174 -20.52 -6.79 10.90
C ASN A 174 -21.79 -7.07 10.06
N ASP A 175 -22.05 -8.33 9.69
CA ASP A 175 -23.28 -8.85 9.09
C ASP A 175 -24.29 -9.29 10.19
#